data_b83baa92a7e6214df08592c3bb1e42c2
#
_entry.id   b83baa92a7e6214df08592c3bb1e42c2
#
_cell.length_a   1.000
_cell.length_b   1.000
_cell.length_c   1.000
_cell.angle_alpha   90.00
_cell.angle_beta   90.00
_cell.angle_gamma   90.00
#
_symmetry.space_group_name_H-M   'P 1'
#
loop_
_entity.id
_entity.type
_entity.pdbx_description
1 polymer ?
#
loop_
_entity_poly.entity_id
_entity_poly.type
_entity_poly.pdbx_seq_one_letter_code
_entity_poly.pdbx_strand_id
1 'polypeptide(L)'
;MSFRVILRKDVIYKNNTSPLCLLFFHDNRKKSVGLGVSVVRSCWDAQAQKVTDDCPDRDDIQFQITAKIKEYEKKIKKLEALEIPVTFEALFETIGKRMDCTVGDYFRQIIDRLEKVEKYGSASKHKVTLALMSQFRSVNMRFDELDLTCLREFEIFLSQKGNVNNS
;
A
#
# COMPACT_ATOMS: atom_id res chain seq x y z
N MET A 1 -0.23 12.03 -4.07
CA MET A 1 0.16 11.10 -5.18
C MET A 1 -0.94 11.07 -6.22
N SER A 2 -0.63 11.08 -7.52
CA SER A 2 -1.60 10.92 -8.61
C SER A 2 -1.22 9.72 -9.48
N PHE A 3 -2.18 9.18 -10.24
CA PHE A 3 -1.91 8.11 -11.19
C PHE A 3 -2.84 8.19 -12.40
N ARG A 4 -2.44 7.54 -13.49
CA ARG A 4 -3.25 7.38 -14.70
C ARG A 4 -3.01 6.03 -15.35
N VAL A 5 -3.97 5.55 -16.13
CA VAL A 5 -3.80 4.35 -16.97
C VAL A 5 -3.12 4.73 -18.27
N ILE A 6 -2.11 3.97 -18.66
CA ILE A 6 -1.39 4.16 -19.93
C ILE A 6 -1.25 2.85 -20.68
N LEU A 7 -1.25 2.93 -22.00
CA LEU A 7 -0.83 1.84 -22.86
C LEU A 7 0.69 1.94 -23.12
N ARG A 8 1.43 0.87 -22.83
CA ARG A 8 2.88 0.76 -23.08
C ARG A 8 3.14 0.56 -24.58
N LYS A 9 3.29 1.64 -25.33
CA LYS A 9 3.53 1.60 -26.79
C LYS A 9 4.92 1.07 -27.17
N ASP A 10 5.84 1.06 -26.22
CA ASP A 10 7.22 0.54 -26.37
C ASP A 10 7.27 -0.99 -26.27
N VAL A 11 6.21 -1.64 -25.83
CA VAL A 11 6.09 -3.10 -25.69
C VAL A 11 4.96 -3.60 -26.56
N ILE A 12 5.28 -4.53 -27.47
CA ILE A 12 4.31 -5.21 -28.32
C ILE A 12 4.51 -6.71 -28.15
N TYR A 13 3.44 -7.40 -27.77
CA TYR A 13 3.44 -8.86 -27.63
C TYR A 13 3.25 -9.55 -29.01
N LYS A 14 3.53 -10.85 -29.06
CA LYS A 14 3.39 -11.66 -30.29
C LYS A 14 1.98 -11.63 -30.92
N ASN A 15 0.96 -11.41 -30.10
CA ASN A 15 -0.45 -11.28 -30.50
C ASN A 15 -0.84 -9.84 -30.90
N ASN A 16 0.13 -8.97 -31.17
CA ASN A 16 -0.06 -7.56 -31.54
C ASN A 16 -0.78 -6.72 -30.49
N THR A 17 -0.78 -7.14 -29.22
CA THR A 17 -1.29 -6.34 -28.11
C THR A 17 -0.16 -5.62 -27.37
N SER A 18 -0.49 -4.54 -26.67
CA SER A 18 0.40 -3.81 -25.80
C SER A 18 -0.15 -3.80 -24.37
N PRO A 19 0.70 -3.93 -23.33
CA PRO A 19 0.24 -3.99 -21.95
C PRO A 19 -0.27 -2.64 -21.44
N LEU A 20 -1.32 -2.68 -20.63
CA LEU A 20 -1.80 -1.54 -19.86
C LEU A 20 -1.11 -1.48 -18.48
N CYS A 21 -0.79 -0.27 -18.06
CA CYS A 21 -0.12 -0.02 -16.77
C CYS A 21 -0.78 1.16 -16.06
N LEU A 22 -0.76 1.13 -14.72
CA LEU A 22 -0.94 2.31 -13.89
C LEU A 22 0.41 3.03 -13.78
N LEU A 23 0.45 4.30 -14.19
CA LEU A 23 1.60 5.16 -14.05
C LEU A 23 1.34 6.14 -12.90
N PHE A 24 2.10 5.99 -11.84
CA PHE A 24 2.03 6.83 -10.64
C PHE A 24 3.04 7.97 -10.72
N PHE A 25 2.65 9.12 -10.15
CA PHE A 25 3.47 10.33 -10.06
C PHE A 25 3.53 10.80 -8.62
N HIS A 26 4.72 11.06 -8.13
CA HIS A 26 4.97 11.61 -6.79
C HIS A 26 6.36 12.22 -6.73
N ASP A 27 6.46 13.49 -6.25
CA ASP A 27 7.73 14.20 -6.02
C ASP A 27 8.70 14.12 -7.22
N ASN A 28 8.24 14.53 -8.41
CA ASN A 28 8.98 14.48 -9.67
C ASN A 28 9.50 13.08 -10.09
N ARG A 29 9.09 12.04 -9.40
CA ARG A 29 9.36 10.64 -9.75
C ARG A 29 8.12 9.98 -10.35
N LYS A 30 8.34 8.98 -11.17
CA LYS A 30 7.27 8.15 -11.75
C LYS A 30 7.58 6.67 -11.57
N LYS A 31 6.54 5.89 -11.33
CA LYS A 31 6.61 4.42 -11.22
C LYS A 31 5.42 3.80 -11.92
N SER A 32 5.65 2.76 -12.72
CA SER A 32 4.58 2.05 -13.42
C SER A 32 4.37 0.66 -12.85
N VAL A 33 3.10 0.22 -12.86
CA VAL A 33 2.68 -1.13 -12.43
C VAL A 33 1.80 -1.72 -13.51
N GLY A 34 2.11 -2.92 -13.95
CA GLY A 34 1.30 -3.66 -14.92
C GLY A 34 -0.09 -3.99 -14.36
N LEU A 35 -1.10 -3.83 -15.21
CA LEU A 35 -2.48 -4.19 -14.87
C LEU A 35 -2.79 -5.68 -15.09
N GLY A 36 -1.87 -6.42 -15.72
CA GLY A 36 -2.08 -7.82 -16.07
C GLY A 36 -2.92 -8.02 -17.34
N VAL A 37 -3.32 -6.94 -17.99
CA VAL A 37 -4.10 -6.94 -19.24
C VAL A 37 -3.35 -6.25 -20.35
N SER A 38 -3.63 -6.66 -21.59
CA SER A 38 -3.07 -6.04 -22.80
C SER A 38 -4.16 -5.89 -23.85
N VAL A 39 -4.06 -4.84 -24.67
CA VAL A 39 -5.03 -4.54 -25.72
C VAL A 39 -4.33 -4.18 -27.03
N VAL A 40 -5.01 -4.36 -28.14
CA VAL A 40 -4.58 -3.81 -29.43
C VAL A 40 -4.61 -2.27 -29.32
N ARG A 41 -3.68 -1.59 -29.97
CA ARG A 41 -3.55 -0.12 -29.85
C ARG A 41 -4.79 0.65 -30.26
N SER A 42 -5.53 0.15 -31.25
CA SER A 42 -6.81 0.74 -31.71
C SER A 42 -7.92 0.63 -30.65
N CYS A 43 -7.81 -0.31 -29.73
CA CYS A 43 -8.77 -0.55 -28.65
C CYS A 43 -8.52 0.33 -27.42
N TRP A 44 -7.62 1.30 -27.45
CA TRP A 44 -7.29 2.13 -26.31
C TRP A 44 -7.46 3.62 -26.57
N ASP A 45 -8.39 4.24 -25.89
CA ASP A 45 -8.52 5.71 -25.83
C ASP A 45 -7.63 6.27 -24.71
N ALA A 46 -6.52 6.89 -25.10
CA ALA A 46 -5.55 7.46 -24.17
C ALA A 46 -6.07 8.72 -23.45
N GLN A 47 -7.01 9.44 -24.05
CA GLN A 47 -7.59 10.65 -23.46
C GLN A 47 -8.65 10.29 -22.42
N ALA A 48 -9.56 9.39 -22.75
CA ALA A 48 -10.56 8.89 -21.82
C ALA A 48 -10.01 7.88 -20.81
N GLN A 49 -8.80 7.34 -21.04
CA GLN A 49 -8.17 6.25 -20.25
C GLN A 49 -9.08 5.01 -20.15
N LYS A 50 -9.71 4.65 -21.25
CA LYS A 50 -10.68 3.55 -21.35
C LYS A 50 -10.44 2.70 -22.58
N VAL A 51 -10.96 1.50 -22.52
CA VAL A 51 -11.06 0.62 -23.68
C VAL A 51 -12.19 1.14 -24.61
N THR A 52 -11.93 1.17 -25.92
CA THR A 52 -12.91 1.62 -26.93
C THR A 52 -14.07 0.64 -27.05
N ASP A 53 -15.21 1.10 -27.55
CA ASP A 53 -16.44 0.29 -27.66
C ASP A 53 -16.28 -0.89 -28.62
N ASP A 54 -15.43 -0.75 -29.62
CA ASP A 54 -15.16 -1.78 -30.65
C ASP A 54 -14.17 -2.86 -30.21
N CYS A 55 -13.69 -2.80 -28.93
CA CYS A 55 -12.71 -3.75 -28.44
C CYS A 55 -13.37 -5.08 -28.08
N PRO A 56 -12.87 -6.21 -28.58
CA PRO A 56 -13.23 -7.52 -28.04
C PRO A 56 -12.93 -7.57 -26.54
N ASP A 57 -13.79 -8.25 -25.77
CA ASP A 57 -13.65 -8.42 -24.32
C ASP A 57 -13.57 -7.08 -23.52
N ARG A 58 -14.14 -6.00 -24.10
CA ARG A 58 -14.13 -4.65 -23.52
C ARG A 58 -14.52 -4.62 -22.05
N ASP A 59 -15.64 -5.24 -21.72
CA ASP A 59 -16.21 -5.17 -20.38
C ASP A 59 -15.33 -5.90 -19.35
N ASP A 60 -14.76 -7.05 -19.70
CA ASP A 60 -13.83 -7.80 -18.87
C ASP A 60 -12.54 -7.03 -18.63
N ILE A 61 -11.98 -6.45 -19.69
CA ILE A 61 -10.75 -5.64 -19.59
C ILE A 61 -11.03 -4.39 -18.74
N GLN A 62 -12.14 -3.69 -18.98
CA GLN A 62 -12.51 -2.50 -18.22
C GLN A 62 -12.79 -2.83 -16.76
N PHE A 63 -13.39 -3.97 -16.47
CA PHE A 63 -13.58 -4.47 -15.09
C PHE A 63 -12.22 -4.69 -14.40
N GLN A 64 -11.26 -5.36 -15.06
CA GLN A 64 -9.93 -5.59 -14.48
C GLN A 64 -9.18 -4.28 -14.21
N ILE A 65 -9.24 -3.31 -15.15
CA ILE A 65 -8.68 -1.96 -14.95
C ILE A 65 -9.29 -1.31 -13.72
N THR A 66 -10.62 -1.31 -13.63
CA THR A 66 -11.36 -0.67 -12.53
C THR A 66 -11.07 -1.35 -11.19
N ALA A 67 -10.98 -2.68 -11.16
CA ALA A 67 -10.64 -3.44 -9.98
C ALA A 67 -9.23 -3.08 -9.45
N LYS A 68 -8.25 -2.96 -10.35
CA LYS A 68 -6.88 -2.55 -9.99
C LYS A 68 -6.82 -1.11 -9.51
N ILE A 69 -7.52 -0.19 -10.13
CA ILE A 69 -7.63 1.20 -9.66
C ILE A 69 -8.16 1.23 -8.24
N LYS A 70 -9.29 0.56 -7.98
CA LYS A 70 -9.89 0.48 -6.63
C LYS A 70 -8.95 -0.14 -5.59
N GLU A 71 -8.15 -1.14 -5.97
CA GLU A 71 -7.15 -1.74 -5.08
C GLU A 71 -6.15 -0.69 -4.61
N TYR A 72 -5.59 0.11 -5.53
CA TYR A 72 -4.61 1.15 -5.19
C TYR A 72 -5.23 2.33 -4.46
N GLU A 73 -6.44 2.76 -4.84
CA GLU A 73 -7.18 3.78 -4.08
C GLU A 73 -7.42 3.36 -2.63
N LYS A 74 -7.79 2.08 -2.41
CA LYS A 74 -7.96 1.53 -1.07
C LYS A 74 -6.64 1.51 -0.29
N LYS A 75 -5.52 1.18 -0.93
CA LYS A 75 -4.19 1.24 -0.31
C LYS A 75 -3.81 2.66 0.08
N ILE A 76 -4.03 3.64 -0.80
CA ILE A 76 -3.77 5.06 -0.54
C ILE A 76 -4.61 5.53 0.65
N LYS A 77 -5.92 5.30 0.63
CA LYS A 77 -6.82 5.66 1.74
C LYS A 77 -6.40 5.00 3.06
N LYS A 78 -5.94 3.75 3.03
CA LYS A 78 -5.43 3.06 4.22
C LYS A 78 -4.18 3.74 4.77
N LEU A 79 -3.24 4.13 3.92
CA LEU A 79 -2.03 4.86 4.35
C LEU A 79 -2.40 6.22 4.96
N GLU A 80 -3.33 6.96 4.33
CA GLU A 80 -3.84 8.23 4.83
C GLU A 80 -4.53 8.08 6.19
N ALA A 81 -5.38 7.06 6.35
CA ALA A 81 -6.07 6.77 7.62
C ALA A 81 -5.10 6.38 8.75
N LEU A 82 -3.95 5.80 8.41
CA LEU A 82 -2.88 5.48 9.36
C LEU A 82 -1.87 6.62 9.55
N GLU A 83 -2.13 7.79 8.94
CA GLU A 83 -1.23 8.95 8.93
C GLU A 83 0.17 8.63 8.39
N ILE A 84 0.29 7.60 7.55
CA ILE A 84 1.54 7.23 6.88
C ILE A 84 1.67 8.04 5.60
N PRO A 85 2.80 8.71 5.35
CA PRO A 85 3.01 9.44 4.09
C PRO A 85 2.85 8.52 2.88
N VAL A 86 2.04 8.95 1.89
CA VAL A 86 1.81 8.18 0.67
C VAL A 86 3.01 8.35 -0.26
N THR A 87 4.03 7.53 -0.06
CA THR A 87 5.24 7.45 -0.89
C THR A 87 5.21 6.20 -1.79
N PHE A 88 6.10 6.12 -2.78
CA PHE A 88 6.22 4.90 -3.59
C PHE A 88 6.61 3.70 -2.74
N GLU A 89 7.50 3.89 -1.78
CA GLU A 89 7.94 2.86 -0.87
C GLU A 89 6.75 2.30 -0.08
N ALA A 90 5.96 3.18 0.57
CA ALA A 90 4.80 2.77 1.35
C ALA A 90 3.69 2.13 0.49
N LEU A 91 3.45 2.63 -0.73
CA LEU A 91 2.39 2.13 -1.61
C LEU A 91 2.73 0.78 -2.25
N PHE A 92 4.01 0.56 -2.61
CA PHE A 92 4.47 -0.63 -3.32
C PHE A 92 5.22 -1.62 -2.42
N GLU A 93 5.54 -1.25 -1.20
CA GLU A 93 5.89 -2.23 -0.18
C GLU A 93 4.69 -3.17 -0.04
N THR A 94 4.85 -4.36 -0.55
CA THR A 94 3.88 -5.43 -0.39
C THR A 94 3.82 -5.71 1.10
N ILE A 95 2.69 -5.38 1.74
CA ILE A 95 2.32 -5.95 3.03
C ILE A 95 2.14 -7.46 2.77
N GLY A 96 3.23 -8.20 2.72
CA GLY A 96 3.23 -9.60 2.29
C GLY A 96 4.57 -10.13 1.79
N LYS A 97 5.54 -9.29 1.42
CA LYS A 97 6.93 -9.74 1.57
C LYS A 97 7.13 -9.93 3.06
N ARG A 98 7.44 -11.15 3.47
CA ARG A 98 7.97 -11.42 4.83
C ARG A 98 8.87 -10.25 5.15
N MET A 99 8.44 -9.41 6.07
CA MET A 99 9.30 -8.32 6.49
C MET A 99 10.44 -9.04 7.22
N ASP A 100 11.62 -9.05 6.62
CA ASP A 100 12.84 -9.58 7.25
C ASP A 100 13.28 -8.67 8.40
N CYS A 101 12.34 -7.90 8.95
CA CYS A 101 12.54 -7.04 10.11
C CYS A 101 11.63 -7.50 11.26
N THR A 102 12.08 -7.24 12.47
CA THR A 102 11.31 -7.48 13.68
C THR A 102 10.19 -6.44 13.83
N VAL A 103 9.23 -6.72 14.69
CA VAL A 103 8.17 -5.76 15.05
C VAL A 103 8.78 -4.46 15.58
N GLY A 104 9.83 -4.56 16.42
CA GLY A 104 10.53 -3.38 16.93
C GLY A 104 11.22 -2.56 15.84
N ASP A 105 11.88 -3.20 14.86
CA ASP A 105 12.52 -2.49 13.75
C ASP A 105 11.50 -1.75 12.89
N TYR A 106 10.34 -2.37 12.65
CA TYR A 106 9.26 -1.74 11.91
C TYR A 106 8.73 -0.48 12.60
N PHE A 107 8.48 -0.56 13.92
CA PHE A 107 8.07 0.61 14.70
C PHE A 107 9.11 1.73 14.65
N ARG A 108 10.41 1.41 14.79
CA ARG A 108 11.50 2.39 14.67
C ARG A 108 11.51 3.06 13.30
N GLN A 109 11.37 2.29 12.23
CA GLN A 109 11.29 2.84 10.85
C GLN A 109 10.09 3.77 10.67
N ILE A 110 8.92 3.44 11.23
CA ILE A 110 7.74 4.33 11.17
C ILE A 110 8.01 5.62 11.94
N ILE A 111 8.54 5.52 13.16
CA ILE A 111 8.86 6.67 14.01
C ILE A 111 9.82 7.61 13.28
N ASP A 112 10.94 7.10 12.79
CA ASP A 112 11.94 7.88 12.05
C ASP A 112 11.32 8.57 10.80
N ARG A 113 10.44 7.86 10.10
CA ARG A 113 9.75 8.40 8.93
C ARG A 113 8.80 9.54 9.30
N LEU A 114 8.04 9.38 10.38
CA LEU A 114 7.12 10.42 10.88
C LEU A 114 7.86 11.66 11.38
N GLU A 115 8.99 11.48 12.05
CA GLU A 115 9.83 12.58 12.51
C GLU A 115 10.45 13.37 11.34
N LYS A 116 10.90 12.68 10.28
CA LYS A 116 11.41 13.32 9.05
C LYS A 116 10.38 14.18 8.33
N VAL A 117 9.10 13.91 8.48
CA VAL A 117 8.00 14.71 7.93
C VAL A 117 7.31 15.58 8.99
N GLU A 118 7.98 15.81 10.11
CA GLU A 118 7.58 16.69 11.23
C GLU A 118 6.22 16.30 11.89
N LYS A 119 5.78 15.07 11.74
CA LYS A 119 4.56 14.53 12.38
C LYS A 119 4.85 14.01 13.79
N TYR A 120 5.37 14.87 14.64
CA TYR A 120 5.86 14.54 16.00
C TYR A 120 4.78 13.93 16.91
N GLY A 121 3.51 14.39 16.79
CA GLY A 121 2.39 13.84 17.57
C GLY A 121 2.12 12.37 17.24
N SER A 122 2.13 12.01 15.96
CA SER A 122 1.98 10.63 15.51
C SER A 122 3.21 9.79 15.88
N ALA A 123 4.42 10.32 15.71
CA ALA A 123 5.65 9.65 16.13
C ALA A 123 5.64 9.34 17.62
N SER A 124 5.18 10.27 18.48
CA SER A 124 5.06 10.08 19.92
C SER A 124 4.12 8.92 20.28
N LYS A 125 2.96 8.82 19.61
CA LYS A 125 2.02 7.68 19.82
C LYS A 125 2.69 6.34 19.53
N HIS A 126 3.42 6.24 18.41
CA HIS A 126 4.14 5.00 18.06
C HIS A 126 5.28 4.69 19.04
N LYS A 127 5.98 5.69 19.56
CA LYS A 127 7.00 5.50 20.62
C LYS A 127 6.39 4.91 21.90
N VAL A 128 5.25 5.44 22.35
CA VAL A 128 4.52 4.93 23.51
C VAL A 128 4.09 3.49 23.28
N THR A 129 3.50 3.19 22.12
CA THR A 129 3.08 1.82 21.76
C THR A 129 4.27 0.86 21.77
N LEU A 130 5.40 1.23 21.16
CA LEU A 130 6.62 0.42 21.16
C LEU A 130 7.14 0.16 22.57
N ALA A 131 7.15 1.19 23.43
CA ALA A 131 7.56 1.06 24.81
C ALA A 131 6.65 0.11 25.61
N LEU A 132 5.33 0.17 25.41
CA LEU A 132 4.38 -0.74 26.02
C LEU A 132 4.54 -2.18 25.51
N MET A 133 4.72 -2.35 24.21
CA MET A 133 5.00 -3.67 23.62
C MET A 133 6.29 -4.28 24.17
N SER A 134 7.35 -3.49 24.33
CA SER A 134 8.63 -3.97 24.88
C SER A 134 8.54 -4.40 26.35
N GLN A 135 7.59 -3.87 27.10
CA GLN A 135 7.29 -4.30 28.48
C GLN A 135 6.44 -5.58 28.51
N PHE A 136 5.61 -5.78 27.51
CA PHE A 136 4.74 -6.95 27.42
C PHE A 136 5.50 -8.19 26.91
N ARG A 137 6.24 -8.03 25.80
CA ARG A 137 6.98 -9.12 25.16
C ARG A 137 8.18 -8.57 24.37
N SER A 138 9.15 -9.43 24.04
CA SER A 138 10.28 -9.03 23.20
C SER A 138 9.82 -8.47 21.85
N VAL A 139 10.21 -7.24 21.55
CA VAL A 139 9.92 -6.60 20.24
C VAL A 139 10.81 -7.11 19.10
N ASN A 140 11.77 -8.01 19.41
CA ASN A 140 12.55 -8.72 18.41
C ASN A 140 11.78 -9.89 17.76
N MET A 141 10.50 -10.10 18.15
CA MET A 141 9.64 -11.08 17.51
C MET A 141 9.37 -10.71 16.04
N ARG A 142 9.11 -11.73 15.25
CA ARG A 142 8.72 -11.58 13.84
C ARG A 142 7.23 -11.28 13.71
N PHE A 143 6.80 -10.77 12.56
CA PHE A 143 5.38 -10.47 12.31
C PHE A 143 4.48 -11.72 12.26
N ASP A 144 5.02 -12.88 11.91
CA ASP A 144 4.30 -14.16 11.93
C ASP A 144 4.04 -14.70 13.35
N GLU A 145 4.75 -14.17 14.35
CA GLU A 145 4.51 -14.46 15.77
C GLU A 145 3.44 -13.53 16.41
N LEU A 146 3.00 -12.50 15.67
CA LEU A 146 1.93 -11.58 16.05
C LEU A 146 0.57 -12.17 15.65
N ASP A 147 0.17 -13.26 16.29
CA ASP A 147 -1.13 -13.86 16.08
C ASP A 147 -2.24 -13.19 16.93
N LEU A 148 -3.48 -13.65 16.71
CA LEU A 148 -4.65 -13.11 17.41
C LEU A 148 -4.56 -13.33 18.95
N THR A 149 -3.92 -14.40 19.38
CA THR A 149 -3.71 -14.71 20.79
C THR A 149 -2.78 -13.68 21.44
N CYS A 150 -1.65 -13.41 20.78
CA CYS A 150 -0.70 -12.37 21.22
C CYS A 150 -1.35 -10.99 21.33
N LEU A 151 -2.22 -10.63 20.39
CA LEU A 151 -2.93 -9.34 20.42
C LEU A 151 -3.93 -9.26 21.57
N ARG A 152 -4.66 -10.33 21.87
CA ARG A 152 -5.58 -10.40 23.02
C ARG A 152 -4.84 -10.32 24.35
N GLU A 153 -3.73 -11.04 24.49
CA GLU A 153 -2.88 -10.97 25.68
C GLU A 153 -2.33 -9.54 25.89
N PHE A 154 -1.95 -8.86 24.80
CA PHE A 154 -1.50 -7.46 24.87
C PHE A 154 -2.63 -6.52 25.30
N GLU A 155 -3.86 -6.72 24.82
CA GLU A 155 -5.02 -5.95 25.25
C GLU A 155 -5.30 -6.11 26.76
N ILE A 156 -5.22 -7.35 27.28
CA ILE A 156 -5.33 -7.63 28.73
C ILE A 156 -4.23 -6.91 29.49
N PHE A 157 -2.99 -6.99 29.03
CA PHE A 157 -1.86 -6.30 29.65
C PHE A 157 -2.06 -4.77 29.71
N LEU A 158 -2.56 -4.15 28.64
CA LEU A 158 -2.88 -2.73 28.60
C LEU A 158 -3.97 -2.36 29.61
N SER A 159 -5.01 -3.18 29.72
CA SER A 159 -6.12 -2.99 30.66
C SER A 159 -5.62 -3.04 32.11
N GLN A 160 -4.73 -3.97 32.45
CA GLN A 160 -4.12 -4.09 33.77
C GLN A 160 -3.21 -2.91 34.16
N LYS A 161 -2.62 -2.24 33.16
CA LYS A 161 -1.81 -1.02 33.36
C LYS A 161 -2.62 0.26 33.45
N GLY A 162 -3.94 0.20 33.45
CA GLY A 162 -4.81 1.37 33.51
C GLY A 162 -4.89 2.15 32.18
N ASN A 163 -4.34 1.62 31.11
CA ASN A 163 -4.56 2.12 29.75
C ASN A 163 -5.92 1.63 29.24
N VAL A 164 -7.00 2.07 29.91
CA VAL A 164 -8.38 1.73 29.52
C VAL A 164 -8.71 2.50 28.25
N ASN A 165 -9.26 1.81 27.26
CA ASN A 165 -9.81 2.41 26.05
C ASN A 165 -10.81 3.51 26.44
N ASN A 166 -10.48 4.76 26.20
CA ASN A 166 -11.50 5.80 26.06
C ASN A 166 -12.17 5.58 24.72
N SER A 167 -13.33 4.94 24.76
CA SER A 167 -14.26 4.84 23.64
C SER A 167 -14.81 6.22 23.31
#